data_f63587aaf98b8578c692fe7c802db562
#
_entry.id   f63587aaf98b8578c692fe7c802db562
#
_cell.length_a   1.000
_cell.length_b   1.000
_cell.length_c   1.000
_cell.angle_alpha   90.00
_cell.angle_beta   90.00
_cell.angle_gamma   90.00
#
_symmetry.space_group_name_H-M   'P 1'
#
loop_
_entity.id
_entity.type
_entity.pdbx_description
1 polymer ?
#
loop_
_entity_poly.entity_id
_entity_poly.type
_entity_poly.pdbx_seq_one_letter_code
_entity_poly.pdbx_strand_id
1 'polypeptide(L)'
;LLKARPDLYTTDKGIIMDVKTFGKIPTEKNFFRQFVDLHYGTQAAFYKRVCEQEGIQCIYFAFAVVEKKAPHSVNLFLMSQELMRIYEERLDDVLEEIKEAEKTGDYSTGWPSFTMLHPAEWMDTQL
;
A
#
# COMPACT_ATOMS: atom_id res chain seq x y z
N LEU A 1 -4.01 -19.11 -3.76
CA LEU A 1 -3.92 -18.42 -5.04
C LEU A 1 -3.94 -16.91 -4.84
N LEU A 2 -2.88 -16.24 -5.25
CA LEU A 2 -2.77 -14.77 -5.19
C LEU A 2 -3.04 -14.19 -6.57
N LYS A 3 -3.63 -12.99 -6.62
CA LYS A 3 -3.80 -12.26 -7.87
C LYS A 3 -3.59 -10.76 -7.65
N ALA A 4 -3.07 -10.07 -8.64
CA ALA A 4 -2.86 -8.64 -8.65
C ALA A 4 -3.27 -8.05 -10.01
N ARG A 5 -3.57 -6.76 -10.00
CA ARG A 5 -3.92 -6.02 -11.22
C ARG A 5 -3.19 -4.68 -11.20
N PRO A 6 -1.95 -4.65 -11.68
CA PRO A 6 -1.22 -3.38 -11.81
C PRO A 6 -1.89 -2.50 -12.87
N ASP A 7 -1.81 -1.19 -12.68
CA ASP A 7 -2.32 -0.23 -13.66
C ASP A 7 -1.47 -0.22 -14.93
N LEU A 8 -0.15 -0.41 -14.78
CA LEU A 8 0.77 -0.48 -15.90
C LEU A 8 1.98 -1.33 -15.54
N TYR A 9 2.50 -2.06 -16.50
CA TYR A 9 3.82 -2.69 -16.40
C TYR A 9 4.53 -2.70 -17.76
N THR A 10 5.85 -2.78 -17.72
CA THR A 10 6.68 -2.91 -18.93
C THR A 10 7.35 -4.28 -18.96
N THR A 11 7.40 -4.89 -20.13
CA THR A 11 8.02 -6.20 -20.31
C THR A 11 9.53 -6.13 -20.52
N ASP A 12 10.05 -4.98 -20.93
CA ASP A 12 11.44 -4.76 -21.32
C ASP A 12 12.26 -3.98 -20.28
N LYS A 13 11.60 -3.15 -19.46
CA LYS A 13 12.28 -2.26 -18.51
C LYS A 13 12.12 -2.65 -17.04
N GLY A 14 11.28 -3.63 -16.75
CA GLY A 14 11.05 -4.10 -15.38
C GLY A 14 10.38 -3.07 -14.48
N ILE A 15 9.46 -2.26 -15.02
CA ILE A 15 8.74 -1.24 -14.27
C ILE A 15 7.29 -1.68 -14.10
N ILE A 16 6.83 -1.66 -12.84
CA ILE A 16 5.41 -1.78 -12.50
C ILE A 16 4.98 -0.45 -11.90
N MET A 17 3.85 0.06 -12.34
CA MET A 17 3.34 1.37 -11.92
C MET A 17 1.90 1.28 -11.45
N ASP A 18 1.61 2.05 -10.41
CA ASP A 18 0.27 2.25 -9.89
C ASP A 18 -0.06 3.75 -9.89
N VAL A 19 -1.27 4.09 -10.28
CA VAL A 19 -1.73 5.48 -10.34
C VAL A 19 -2.49 5.81 -9.06
N LYS A 20 -2.10 6.90 -8.41
CA LYS A 20 -2.75 7.41 -7.20
C LYS A 20 -3.26 8.82 -7.42
N THR A 21 -4.48 9.09 -7.01
CA THR A 21 -4.98 10.46 -6.90
C THR A 21 -4.68 11.03 -5.51
N PHE A 22 -4.43 12.33 -5.43
CA PHE A 22 -3.93 12.97 -4.23
C PHE A 22 -4.60 14.32 -3.99
N GLY A 23 -5.03 14.57 -2.76
CA GLY A 23 -5.77 15.80 -2.39
C GLY A 23 -4.89 17.01 -2.13
N LYS A 24 -3.57 16.85 -2.14
CA LYS A 24 -2.58 17.91 -1.88
C LYS A 24 -1.61 17.98 -3.05
N ILE A 25 -0.70 18.97 -3.01
CA ILE A 25 0.43 19.01 -3.95
C ILE A 25 1.30 17.77 -3.72
N PRO A 26 1.60 16.98 -4.76
CA PRO A 26 2.31 15.72 -4.62
C PRO A 26 3.82 15.92 -4.43
N THR A 27 4.19 16.53 -3.29
CA THR A 27 5.57 16.59 -2.83
C THR A 27 5.97 15.25 -2.22
N GLU A 28 7.27 14.98 -2.16
CA GLU A 28 7.80 13.78 -1.49
C GLU A 28 7.27 13.64 -0.06
N LYS A 29 7.35 14.70 0.73
CA LYS A 29 6.91 14.70 2.13
C LYS A 29 5.42 14.39 2.28
N ASN A 30 4.59 15.05 1.47
CA ASN A 30 3.14 14.87 1.54
C ASN A 30 2.73 13.46 1.10
N PHE A 31 3.30 13.00 0.00
CA PHE A 31 2.97 11.67 -0.53
C PHE A 31 3.51 10.55 0.37
N PHE A 32 4.73 10.68 0.91
CA PHE A 32 5.31 9.63 1.74
C PHE A 32 4.49 9.38 3.00
N ARG A 33 3.89 10.41 3.58
CA ARG A 33 2.97 10.24 4.71
C ARG A 33 1.76 9.38 4.33
N GLN A 34 1.11 9.69 3.22
CA GLN A 34 -0.02 8.89 2.72
C GLN A 34 0.41 7.48 2.32
N PHE A 35 1.59 7.34 1.72
CA PHE A 35 2.19 6.06 1.38
C PHE A 35 2.28 5.13 2.60
N VAL A 36 2.75 5.65 3.73
CA VAL A 36 2.84 4.90 4.98
C VAL A 36 1.46 4.62 5.56
N ASP A 37 0.62 5.63 5.68
CA ASP A 37 -0.70 5.54 6.33
C ASP A 37 -1.65 4.58 5.59
N LEU A 38 -1.59 4.54 4.27
CA LEU A 38 -2.45 3.70 3.44
C LEU A 38 -1.77 2.40 2.96
N HIS A 39 -0.60 2.09 3.50
CA HIS A 39 0.12 0.83 3.22
C HIS A 39 0.42 0.59 1.73
N TYR A 40 0.75 1.65 0.99
CA TYR A 40 1.07 1.53 -0.44
C TYR A 40 2.30 0.66 -0.70
N GLY A 41 3.26 0.64 0.23
CA GLY A 41 4.42 -0.23 0.13
C GLY A 41 4.07 -1.71 0.18
N THR A 42 3.08 -2.08 0.99
CA THR A 42 2.57 -3.47 1.03
C THR A 42 1.90 -3.86 -0.28
N GLN A 43 1.11 -2.95 -0.87
CA GLN A 43 0.53 -3.14 -2.19
C GLN A 43 1.62 -3.37 -3.25
N ALA A 44 2.64 -2.54 -3.24
CA ALA A 44 3.75 -2.64 -4.19
C ALA A 44 4.49 -3.97 -4.06
N ALA A 45 4.82 -4.39 -2.85
CA ALA A 45 5.49 -5.67 -2.59
C ALA A 45 4.63 -6.87 -3.04
N PHE A 46 3.34 -6.81 -2.78
CA PHE A 46 2.38 -7.84 -3.21
C PHE A 46 2.29 -7.92 -4.74
N TYR A 47 2.14 -6.78 -5.41
CA TYR A 47 2.07 -6.73 -6.88
C TYR A 47 3.36 -7.22 -7.52
N LYS A 48 4.51 -6.80 -6.98
CA LYS A 48 5.82 -7.29 -7.43
C LYS A 48 5.89 -8.82 -7.36
N ARG A 49 5.51 -9.40 -6.23
CA ARG A 49 5.55 -10.85 -6.03
C ARG A 49 4.66 -11.60 -7.02
N VAL A 50 3.42 -11.17 -7.19
CA VAL A 50 2.49 -11.81 -8.13
C VAL A 50 2.99 -11.69 -9.57
N CYS A 51 3.47 -10.51 -9.97
CA CYS A 51 4.01 -10.30 -11.32
C CYS A 51 5.25 -11.16 -11.58
N GLU A 52 6.17 -11.25 -10.63
CA GLU A 52 7.38 -12.07 -10.77
C GLU A 52 7.07 -13.56 -10.87
N GLN A 53 6.05 -14.04 -10.16
CA GLN A 53 5.58 -15.43 -10.29
C GLN A 53 5.04 -15.73 -11.69
N GLU A 54 4.53 -14.71 -12.38
CA GLU A 54 4.06 -14.83 -13.78
C GLU A 54 5.14 -14.48 -14.82
N GLY A 55 6.38 -14.35 -14.39
CA GLY A 55 7.51 -14.05 -15.27
C GLY A 55 7.65 -12.58 -15.66
N ILE A 56 6.91 -11.69 -15.02
CA ILE A 56 6.99 -10.24 -15.23
C ILE A 56 8.01 -9.67 -14.24
N GLN A 57 9.17 -9.26 -14.74
CA GLN A 57 10.23 -8.71 -13.90
C GLN A 57 9.84 -7.35 -13.31
N CYS A 58 10.14 -7.12 -12.03
CA CYS A 58 10.00 -5.84 -11.36
C CYS A 58 11.36 -5.37 -10.81
N ILE A 59 12.01 -4.49 -11.55
CA ILE A 59 13.23 -3.80 -11.09
C ILE A 59 12.84 -2.60 -10.23
N TYR A 60 11.85 -1.83 -10.69
CA TYR A 60 11.33 -0.67 -9.98
C TYR A 60 9.81 -0.73 -9.88
N PHE A 61 9.30 -0.34 -8.73
CA PHE A 61 7.88 -0.04 -8.56
C PHE A 61 7.70 1.48 -8.47
N ALA A 62 6.85 2.04 -9.30
CA ALA A 62 6.60 3.48 -9.40
C ALA A 62 5.15 3.83 -9.04
N PHE A 63 4.97 4.99 -8.45
CA PHE A 63 3.66 5.59 -8.23
C PHE A 63 3.56 6.86 -9.08
N ALA A 64 2.56 6.93 -9.95
CA ALA A 64 2.17 8.15 -10.64
C ALA A 64 1.10 8.85 -9.81
N VAL A 65 1.46 9.95 -9.17
CA VAL A 65 0.61 10.65 -8.22
C VAL A 65 0.05 11.91 -8.86
N VAL A 66 -1.27 11.99 -8.98
CA VAL A 66 -1.99 13.05 -9.68
C VAL A 66 -2.77 13.89 -8.68
N GLU A 67 -2.51 15.20 -8.67
CA GLU A 67 -3.25 16.15 -7.86
C GLU A 67 -4.70 16.26 -8.35
N LYS A 68 -5.67 16.15 -7.43
CA LYS A 68 -7.09 16.23 -7.76
C LYS A 68 -7.54 17.64 -8.16
N LYS A 69 -6.85 18.67 -7.67
CA LYS A 69 -7.17 20.07 -7.95
C LYS A 69 -6.31 20.61 -9.08
N ALA A 70 -6.82 21.60 -9.82
CA ALA A 70 -6.01 22.31 -10.80
C ALA A 70 -4.76 22.94 -10.14
N PRO A 71 -3.58 22.89 -10.76
CA PRO A 71 -3.32 22.51 -12.16
C PRO A 71 -3.17 21.00 -12.43
N HIS A 72 -3.58 20.12 -11.53
CA HIS A 72 -3.51 18.68 -11.69
C HIS A 72 -2.05 18.19 -11.88
N SER A 73 -1.18 18.65 -11.01
CA SER A 73 0.24 18.30 -11.04
C SER A 73 0.42 16.78 -10.93
N VAL A 74 1.37 16.26 -11.70
CA VAL A 74 1.73 14.83 -11.67
C VAL A 74 3.16 14.71 -11.22
N ASN A 75 3.41 13.81 -10.28
CA ASN A 75 4.76 13.46 -9.89
C ASN A 75 4.93 11.94 -9.88
N LEU A 76 6.12 11.48 -10.23
CA LEU A 76 6.48 10.07 -10.24
C LEU A 76 7.40 9.78 -9.06
N PHE A 77 7.04 8.78 -8.27
CA PHE A 77 7.85 8.31 -7.15
C PHE A 77 8.23 6.87 -7.37
N LEU A 78 9.51 6.56 -7.31
CA LEU A 78 10.02 5.20 -7.37
C LEU A 78 10.39 4.72 -5.98
N MET A 79 10.03 3.50 -5.65
CA MET A 79 10.51 2.88 -4.43
C MET A 79 11.97 2.50 -4.58
N SER A 80 12.80 2.84 -3.60
CA SER A 80 14.16 2.33 -3.52
C SER A 80 14.16 0.82 -3.28
N GLN A 81 15.24 0.14 -3.63
CA GLN A 81 15.39 -1.28 -3.36
C GLN A 81 15.34 -1.59 -1.86
N GLU A 82 15.92 -0.71 -1.06
CA GLU A 82 15.89 -0.82 0.40
C GLU A 82 14.46 -0.72 0.95
N LEU A 83 13.68 0.27 0.50
CA LEU A 83 12.29 0.44 0.91
C LEU A 83 11.44 -0.77 0.47
N MET A 84 11.64 -1.25 -0.74
CA MET A 84 10.93 -2.42 -1.25
C MET A 84 11.21 -3.65 -0.38
N ARG A 85 12.47 -3.88 -0.02
CA ARG A 85 12.85 -5.01 0.84
C ARG A 85 12.14 -4.98 2.18
N ILE A 86 12.03 -3.81 2.80
CA ILE A 86 11.32 -3.65 4.09
C ILE A 86 9.86 -4.13 3.95
N TYR A 87 9.20 -3.74 2.87
CA TYR A 87 7.80 -4.14 2.65
C TYR A 87 7.65 -5.58 2.18
N GLU A 88 8.62 -6.14 1.47
CA GLU A 88 8.62 -7.57 1.13
C GLU A 88 8.73 -8.45 2.39
N GLU A 89 9.58 -8.08 3.34
CA GLU A 89 9.70 -8.77 4.63
C GLU A 89 8.38 -8.68 5.41
N ARG A 90 7.78 -7.49 5.47
CA ARG A 90 6.47 -7.30 6.11
C ARG A 90 5.38 -8.11 5.43
N LEU A 91 5.40 -8.19 4.11
CA LEU A 91 4.45 -9.00 3.35
C LEU A 91 4.57 -10.49 3.69
N ASP A 92 5.78 -10.99 3.84
CA ASP A 92 6.01 -12.38 4.24
C ASP A 92 5.37 -12.69 5.59
N ASP A 93 5.52 -11.81 6.56
CA ASP A 93 4.90 -11.96 7.88
C ASP A 93 3.37 -12.01 7.78
N VAL A 94 2.78 -11.09 7.02
CA VAL A 94 1.32 -11.04 6.80
C VAL A 94 0.80 -12.30 6.11
N LEU A 95 1.51 -12.78 5.09
CA LEU A 95 1.11 -14.00 4.38
C LEU A 95 1.21 -15.24 5.27
N GLU A 96 2.20 -15.32 6.16
CA GLU A 96 2.29 -16.40 7.14
C GLU A 96 1.15 -16.34 8.18
N GLU A 97 0.76 -15.16 8.63
CA GLU A 97 -0.40 -14.98 9.52
C GLU A 97 -1.70 -15.45 8.84
N ILE A 98 -1.91 -15.09 7.58
CA ILE A 98 -3.08 -15.53 6.79
C ILE A 98 -3.08 -17.04 6.65
N LYS A 99 -1.95 -17.62 6.31
CA LYS A 99 -1.79 -19.07 6.16
C LYS A 99 -2.08 -19.83 7.46
N GLU A 100 -1.62 -19.31 8.59
CA GLU A 100 -1.91 -19.89 9.90
C GLU A 100 -3.40 -19.77 10.25
N ALA A 101 -4.02 -18.63 9.97
CA ALA A 101 -5.47 -18.43 10.16
C ALA A 101 -6.29 -19.41 9.30
N GLU A 102 -5.92 -19.63 8.05
CA GLU A 102 -6.55 -20.62 7.18
C GLU A 102 -6.41 -22.04 7.74
N LYS A 103 -5.24 -22.39 8.26
CA LYS A 103 -4.95 -23.71 8.81
C LYS A 103 -5.71 -23.99 10.09
N THR A 104 -5.81 -23.03 10.99
CA THR A 104 -6.46 -23.17 12.30
C THR A 104 -7.94 -22.85 12.29
N GLY A 105 -8.41 -22.10 11.30
CA GLY A 105 -9.76 -21.53 11.25
C GLY A 105 -9.97 -20.37 12.21
N ASP A 106 -8.92 -19.90 12.87
CA ASP A 106 -8.98 -18.77 13.79
C ASP A 106 -8.59 -17.47 13.09
N TYR A 107 -9.59 -16.63 12.82
CA TYR A 107 -9.45 -15.30 12.21
C TYR A 107 -9.67 -14.18 13.22
N SER A 108 -9.61 -14.49 14.52
CA SER A 108 -9.83 -13.49 15.56
C SER A 108 -8.73 -12.43 15.53
N THR A 109 -9.13 -11.17 15.69
CA THR A 109 -8.21 -10.04 15.68
C THR A 109 -7.75 -9.62 17.07
N GLY A 110 -8.31 -10.23 18.13
CA GLY A 110 -8.13 -9.77 19.50
C GLY A 110 -8.95 -8.53 19.83
N TRP A 111 -9.67 -7.98 18.88
CA TRP A 111 -10.56 -6.85 19.10
C TRP A 111 -11.94 -7.33 19.56
N PRO A 112 -12.64 -6.58 20.44
CA PRO A 112 -14.00 -6.94 20.83
C PRO A 112 -14.94 -6.88 19.61
N SER A 113 -15.99 -7.71 19.64
CA SER A 113 -17.00 -7.75 18.55
C SER A 113 -17.72 -6.41 18.38
N PHE A 114 -17.87 -5.67 19.45
CA PHE A 114 -18.38 -4.30 19.45
C PHE A 114 -17.84 -3.55 20.67
N THR A 115 -17.77 -2.23 20.55
CA THR A 115 -17.33 -1.36 21.63
C THR A 115 -18.30 -0.18 21.74
N MET A 116 -18.76 0.11 22.97
CA MET A 116 -19.58 1.29 23.22
C MET A 116 -18.69 2.54 23.17
N LEU A 117 -19.08 3.52 22.36
CA LEU A 117 -18.41 4.80 22.33
C LEU A 117 -19.00 5.72 23.42
N HIS A 118 -18.13 6.28 24.21
CA HIS A 118 -18.51 7.25 25.25
C HIS A 118 -18.01 8.64 24.86
N PRO A 119 -18.68 9.71 25.35
CA PRO A 119 -18.16 11.06 25.13
C PRO A 119 -16.72 11.18 25.63
N ALA A 120 -15.87 11.74 24.80
CA ALA A 120 -14.49 12.03 25.18
C ALA A 120 -14.42 13.42 25.85
N GLU A 121 -13.49 13.60 26.77
CA GLU A 121 -13.31 14.84 27.52
C GLU A 121 -13.18 16.09 26.63
N TRP A 122 -12.57 15.94 25.45
CA TRP A 122 -12.38 17.04 24.50
C TRP A 122 -13.66 17.45 23.75
N MET A 123 -14.71 16.62 23.77
CA MET A 123 -15.92 16.88 22.97
C MET A 123 -16.67 18.11 23.44
N ASP A 124 -16.67 18.39 24.75
CA ASP A 124 -17.35 19.56 25.31
C ASP A 124 -16.78 20.89 24.80
N THR A 125 -15.51 20.87 24.32
CA THR A 125 -14.87 22.05 23.75
C THR A 125 -15.09 22.16 22.22
N GLN A 126 -15.63 21.13 21.57
CA GLN A 126 -15.86 21.07 20.12
C GLN A 126 -17.36 21.26 19.77
N LEU A 127 -18.25 21.01 20.71
CA LEU A 127 -19.70 21.15 20.58
C LEU A 127 -20.17 22.52 21.07
#